data_78e3e421032cd4f73312b558131a29a3
#
_entry.id   78e3e421032cd4f73312b558131a29a3
#
_cell.length_a   1.000
_cell.length_b   1.000
_cell.length_c   1.000
_cell.angle_alpha   90.00
_cell.angle_beta   90.00
_cell.angle_gamma   90.00
#
_symmetry.space_group_name_H-M   'P 1'
#
loop_
_entity.id
_entity.type
_entity.pdbx_description
1 polymer ?
#
loop_
_entity_poly.entity_id
_entity_poly.type
_entity_poly.pdbx_seq_one_letter_code
_entity_poly.pdbx_strand_id
1 'polypeptide(L)'
;DQLSGHHIGITLSQFEKLSQVPDIDAKITELQKRIGAANNVTAILAKPVPSEVLEPTFDIDALFAGLATSLEDVHADAETVVKKHVKKLGNIKAESWLSQGRQFDDKQTCPYCGQDTGDNNLVRAYQTHFNAAYNELKARVATLHSTSVSGTVLSIVDDIAHRIDMASAKAAAWGELVKIPQITFDADATRKALSSFQAMILDLTQRKKASPAEPLGSSAEKNKAHMIWQQ
;
A
#
# COMPACT_ATOMS: atom_id res chain seq x y z
N ASP A 1 -40.45 49.34 -34.20
CA ASP A 1 -39.10 49.11 -33.67
C ASP A 1 -38.68 47.70 -34.00
N GLN A 2 -37.79 47.54 -34.97
CA GLN A 2 -37.36 46.23 -35.46
C GLN A 2 -36.55 45.44 -34.39
N LEU A 3 -36.09 46.10 -33.33
CA LEU A 3 -35.27 45.46 -32.27
C LEU A 3 -36.06 45.02 -31.02
N SER A 4 -37.35 45.46 -30.93
CA SER A 4 -38.17 45.22 -29.72
C SER A 4 -38.36 43.72 -29.38
N GLY A 5 -38.29 42.84 -30.39
CA GLY A 5 -38.37 41.40 -30.19
C GLY A 5 -37.08 40.73 -29.70
N HIS A 6 -35.93 41.45 -29.74
CA HIS A 6 -34.63 40.88 -29.44
C HIS A 6 -34.10 41.21 -28.04
N HIS A 7 -34.74 42.18 -27.35
CA HIS A 7 -34.31 42.60 -26.00
C HIS A 7 -35.38 42.40 -24.92
N ILE A 8 -36.21 41.37 -25.06
CA ILE A 8 -37.29 41.07 -24.12
C ILE A 8 -36.70 40.85 -22.71
N GLY A 9 -37.17 41.67 -21.75
CA GLY A 9 -36.76 41.57 -20.35
C GLY A 9 -35.47 42.30 -19.96
N ILE A 10 -34.84 43.03 -20.90
CA ILE A 10 -33.65 43.85 -20.64
C ILE A 10 -33.82 45.25 -21.28
N THR A 11 -33.17 46.26 -20.71
CA THR A 11 -33.16 47.61 -21.28
C THR A 11 -32.20 47.71 -22.46
N LEU A 12 -32.37 48.68 -23.36
CA LEU A 12 -31.45 48.92 -24.48
C LEU A 12 -29.99 49.08 -23.98
N SER A 13 -29.78 49.83 -22.92
CA SER A 13 -28.45 50.02 -22.33
C SER A 13 -27.84 48.74 -21.76
N GLN A 14 -28.65 47.80 -21.31
CA GLN A 14 -28.19 46.47 -20.91
C GLN A 14 -27.87 45.58 -22.12
N PHE A 15 -28.70 45.69 -23.18
CA PHE A 15 -28.47 44.96 -24.43
C PHE A 15 -27.17 45.38 -25.10
N GLU A 16 -26.88 46.69 -25.18
CA GLU A 16 -25.63 47.22 -25.75
C GLU A 16 -24.36 46.79 -25.01
N LYS A 17 -24.48 46.42 -23.73
CA LYS A 17 -23.38 45.94 -22.88
C LYS A 17 -23.20 44.43 -22.92
N LEU A 18 -24.07 43.69 -23.64
CA LEU A 18 -23.91 42.23 -23.74
C LEU A 18 -22.63 41.87 -24.50
N SER A 19 -21.83 41.04 -23.90
CA SER A 19 -20.65 40.48 -24.57
C SER A 19 -21.08 39.42 -25.60
N GLN A 20 -20.46 39.45 -26.76
CA GLN A 20 -20.66 38.38 -27.75
C GLN A 20 -20.28 37.01 -27.13
N VAL A 21 -21.18 36.05 -27.21
CA VAL A 21 -20.89 34.68 -26.76
C VAL A 21 -20.11 33.98 -27.87
N PRO A 22 -18.86 33.58 -27.65
CA PRO A 22 -18.11 32.83 -28.64
C PRO A 22 -18.78 31.47 -28.87
N ASP A 23 -18.70 30.98 -30.11
CA ASP A 23 -19.20 29.66 -30.52
C ASP A 23 -20.68 29.40 -30.19
N ILE A 24 -21.54 30.42 -30.39
CA ILE A 24 -22.97 30.34 -30.02
C ILE A 24 -23.69 29.18 -30.68
N ASP A 25 -23.39 28.90 -31.95
CA ASP A 25 -24.01 27.78 -32.68
C ASP A 25 -23.65 26.42 -32.10
N ALA A 26 -22.40 26.28 -31.69
CA ALA A 26 -21.94 25.06 -30.99
C ALA A 26 -22.66 24.90 -29.64
N LYS A 27 -22.81 25.97 -28.88
CA LYS A 27 -23.57 25.99 -27.60
C LYS A 27 -25.05 25.67 -27.79
N ILE A 28 -25.67 26.24 -28.83
CA ILE A 28 -27.09 25.95 -29.14
C ILE A 28 -27.23 24.46 -29.48
N THR A 29 -26.35 23.92 -30.32
CA THR A 29 -26.37 22.50 -30.70
C THR A 29 -26.20 21.59 -29.47
N GLU A 30 -25.27 21.94 -28.57
CA GLU A 30 -25.06 21.21 -27.31
C GLU A 30 -26.31 21.22 -26.41
N LEU A 31 -26.92 22.41 -26.25
CA LEU A 31 -28.13 22.55 -25.45
C LEU A 31 -29.34 21.82 -26.06
N GLN A 32 -29.49 21.82 -27.40
CA GLN A 32 -30.52 21.04 -28.08
C GLN A 32 -30.36 19.55 -27.88
N LYS A 33 -29.13 19.05 -27.94
CA LYS A 33 -28.83 17.64 -27.60
C LYS A 33 -29.20 17.30 -26.17
N ARG A 34 -28.86 18.16 -25.22
CA ARG A 34 -29.20 17.97 -23.80
C ARG A 34 -30.71 18.00 -23.56
N ILE A 35 -31.44 18.89 -24.20
CA ILE A 35 -32.91 18.94 -24.13
C ILE A 35 -33.53 17.68 -24.74
N GLY A 36 -33.05 17.24 -25.90
CA GLY A 36 -33.48 15.98 -26.53
C GLY A 36 -33.24 14.75 -25.64
N ALA A 37 -32.08 14.72 -24.98
CA ALA A 37 -31.76 13.68 -24.02
C ALA A 37 -32.68 13.74 -22.78
N ALA A 38 -32.91 14.93 -22.20
CA ALA A 38 -33.78 15.11 -21.04
C ALA A 38 -35.22 14.67 -21.30
N ASN A 39 -35.71 14.83 -22.55
CA ASN A 39 -37.03 14.36 -22.96
C ASN A 39 -37.12 12.84 -23.13
N ASN A 40 -35.99 12.13 -23.11
CA ASN A 40 -35.95 10.64 -23.20
C ASN A 40 -35.37 10.01 -21.92
N VAL A 41 -36.09 10.21 -20.82
CA VAL A 41 -35.71 9.73 -19.48
C VAL A 41 -35.44 8.22 -19.47
N THR A 42 -36.23 7.44 -20.20
CA THR A 42 -36.05 5.99 -20.28
C THR A 42 -34.67 5.61 -20.86
N ALA A 43 -34.25 6.29 -21.93
CA ALA A 43 -32.93 6.05 -22.53
C ALA A 43 -31.79 6.48 -21.61
N ILE A 44 -31.97 7.53 -20.82
CA ILE A 44 -30.97 7.97 -19.83
C ILE A 44 -30.85 6.95 -18.70
N LEU A 45 -31.97 6.48 -18.15
CA LEU A 45 -32.00 5.49 -17.08
C LEU A 45 -31.42 4.12 -17.51
N ALA A 46 -31.45 3.81 -18.79
CA ALA A 46 -30.86 2.61 -19.34
C ALA A 46 -29.34 2.70 -19.55
N LYS A 47 -28.74 3.89 -19.46
CA LYS A 47 -27.29 4.05 -19.65
C LYS A 47 -26.50 3.40 -18.49
N PRO A 48 -25.39 2.70 -18.77
CA PRO A 48 -24.57 2.09 -17.73
C PRO A 48 -23.94 3.16 -16.84
N VAL A 49 -23.99 2.96 -15.53
CA VAL A 49 -23.32 3.83 -14.56
C VAL A 49 -21.88 3.35 -14.35
N PRO A 50 -20.88 4.23 -14.50
CA PRO A 50 -19.49 3.89 -14.15
C PRO A 50 -19.37 3.47 -12.68
N SER A 51 -18.59 2.44 -12.44
CA SER A 51 -18.28 2.02 -11.06
C SER A 51 -17.09 2.83 -10.55
N GLU A 52 -17.09 3.13 -9.27
CA GLU A 52 -15.92 3.73 -8.61
C GLU A 52 -14.74 2.76 -8.64
N VAL A 53 -13.56 3.28 -8.92
CA VAL A 53 -12.30 2.55 -8.83
C VAL A 53 -11.61 3.02 -7.55
N LEU A 54 -11.61 2.14 -6.54
CA LEU A 54 -10.98 2.45 -5.26
C LEU A 54 -9.46 2.30 -5.37
N GLU A 55 -8.75 3.22 -4.74
CA GLU A 55 -7.30 3.14 -4.58
C GLU A 55 -6.93 1.98 -3.66
N PRO A 56 -5.87 1.22 -3.97
CA PRO A 56 -5.36 0.20 -3.08
C PRO A 56 -4.78 0.85 -1.82
N THR A 57 -4.98 0.20 -0.69
CA THR A 57 -4.45 0.67 0.60
C THR A 57 -3.40 -0.28 1.12
N PHE A 58 -2.30 0.27 1.64
CA PHE A 58 -1.28 -0.48 2.36
C PHE A 58 -0.84 0.34 3.58
N ASP A 59 -0.91 -0.27 4.76
CA ASP A 59 -0.56 0.41 6.01
C ASP A 59 0.96 0.35 6.25
N ILE A 60 1.67 1.34 5.69
CA ILE A 60 3.12 1.50 5.85
C ILE A 60 3.48 1.78 7.31
N ASP A 61 2.66 2.54 8.03
CA ASP A 61 2.92 2.90 9.42
C ASP A 61 2.85 1.66 10.33
N ALA A 62 1.84 0.82 10.15
CA ALA A 62 1.73 -0.44 10.87
C ALA A 62 2.87 -1.41 10.53
N LEU A 63 3.30 -1.46 9.26
CA LEU A 63 4.46 -2.25 8.86
C LEU A 63 5.71 -1.81 9.63
N PHE A 64 6.04 -0.50 9.59
CA PHE A 64 7.25 0.02 10.24
C PHE A 64 7.17 -0.06 11.77
N ALA A 65 5.99 0.09 12.36
CA ALA A 65 5.78 -0.19 13.78
C ALA A 65 6.09 -1.66 14.11
N GLY A 66 5.64 -2.61 13.28
CA GLY A 66 5.97 -4.02 13.43
C GLY A 66 7.47 -4.33 13.26
N LEU A 67 8.14 -3.68 12.30
CA LEU A 67 9.60 -3.81 12.11
C LEU A 67 10.40 -3.27 13.29
N ALA A 68 9.94 -2.20 13.92
CA ALA A 68 10.60 -1.56 15.06
C ALA A 68 10.43 -2.35 16.38
N THR A 69 9.54 -3.36 16.44
CA THR A 69 9.35 -4.14 17.67
C THR A 69 10.64 -4.83 18.09
N SER A 70 10.88 -4.85 19.40
CA SER A 70 12.01 -5.54 20.04
C SER A 70 11.50 -6.36 21.22
N LEU A 71 12.39 -7.13 21.84
CA LEU A 71 12.08 -7.78 23.12
C LEU A 71 12.30 -6.78 24.25
N GLU A 72 11.23 -6.34 24.89
CA GLU A 72 11.30 -5.42 26.03
C GLU A 72 11.61 -6.12 27.37
N ASP A 73 11.38 -7.46 27.46
CA ASP A 73 11.42 -8.24 28.71
C ASP A 73 12.56 -9.27 28.79
N VAL A 74 13.65 -9.07 28.06
CA VAL A 74 14.82 -9.96 28.22
C VAL A 74 15.74 -9.36 29.25
N HIS A 75 16.18 -10.15 30.23
CA HIS A 75 17.25 -9.74 31.13
C HIS A 75 18.40 -9.15 30.31
N ALA A 76 18.72 -7.88 30.52
CA ALA A 76 19.67 -7.10 29.72
C ALA A 76 21.04 -7.82 29.57
N ASP A 77 21.44 -8.55 30.61
CA ASP A 77 22.68 -9.35 30.60
C ASP A 77 22.59 -10.52 29.63
N ALA A 78 21.48 -11.27 29.61
CA ALA A 78 21.28 -12.40 28.69
C ALA A 78 21.23 -11.92 27.24
N GLU A 79 20.56 -10.81 26.98
CA GLU A 79 20.49 -10.18 25.64
C GLU A 79 21.89 -9.79 25.16
N THR A 80 22.68 -9.12 26.03
CA THR A 80 24.03 -8.66 25.69
C THR A 80 24.94 -9.85 25.34
N VAL A 81 24.88 -10.94 26.11
CA VAL A 81 25.68 -12.16 25.89
C VAL A 81 25.28 -12.82 24.57
N VAL A 82 23.97 -12.97 24.31
CA VAL A 82 23.45 -13.59 23.07
C VAL A 82 23.77 -12.74 21.86
N LYS A 83 23.53 -11.43 21.88
CA LYS A 83 23.86 -10.51 20.76
C LYS A 83 25.37 -10.53 20.44
N LYS A 84 26.25 -10.53 21.44
CA LYS A 84 27.69 -10.63 21.25
C LYS A 84 28.06 -11.93 20.53
N HIS A 85 27.44 -13.05 20.91
CA HIS A 85 27.71 -14.33 20.27
C HIS A 85 27.17 -14.40 18.84
N VAL A 86 25.91 -13.97 18.61
CA VAL A 86 25.28 -13.87 17.27
C VAL A 86 26.16 -13.05 16.32
N LYS A 87 26.64 -11.88 16.79
CA LYS A 87 27.56 -11.04 16.02
C LYS A 87 28.88 -11.73 15.68
N LYS A 88 29.45 -12.53 16.62
CA LYS A 88 30.68 -13.32 16.40
C LYS A 88 30.49 -14.39 15.31
N LEU A 89 29.29 -14.98 15.20
CA LEU A 89 28.95 -15.95 14.16
C LEU A 89 28.92 -15.35 12.76
N GLY A 90 28.75 -14.04 12.63
CA GLY A 90 28.84 -13.31 11.37
C GLY A 90 27.81 -13.70 10.29
N ASN A 91 26.73 -14.37 10.68
CA ASN A 91 25.69 -14.85 9.76
C ASN A 91 24.33 -14.27 10.14
N ILE A 92 23.62 -13.70 9.16
CA ILE A 92 22.30 -13.10 9.35
C ILE A 92 21.26 -14.09 9.91
N LYS A 93 21.43 -15.39 9.68
CA LYS A 93 20.54 -16.45 10.19
C LYS A 93 20.97 -17.01 11.56
N ALA A 94 22.04 -16.48 12.16
CA ALA A 94 22.60 -17.03 13.39
C ALA A 94 21.59 -17.03 14.55
N GLU A 95 20.85 -15.95 14.75
CA GLU A 95 19.82 -15.85 15.79
C GLU A 95 18.70 -16.88 15.58
N SER A 96 18.18 -16.98 14.38
CA SER A 96 17.14 -17.96 14.04
C SER A 96 17.63 -19.40 14.20
N TRP A 97 18.86 -19.69 13.81
CA TRP A 97 19.49 -21.00 13.96
C TRP A 97 19.67 -21.37 15.43
N LEU A 98 20.16 -20.47 16.26
CA LEU A 98 20.29 -20.68 17.71
C LEU A 98 18.93 -20.94 18.38
N SER A 99 17.92 -20.14 18.02
CA SER A 99 16.54 -20.33 18.51
C SER A 99 15.97 -21.69 18.13
N GLN A 100 16.23 -22.17 16.90
CA GLN A 100 15.79 -23.50 16.46
C GLN A 100 16.56 -24.62 17.18
N GLY A 101 17.86 -24.45 17.36
CA GLY A 101 18.72 -25.44 18.05
C GLY A 101 18.26 -25.73 19.48
N ARG A 102 17.61 -24.75 20.13
CA ARG A 102 17.06 -24.94 21.48
C ARG A 102 15.94 -25.99 21.59
N GLN A 103 15.30 -26.36 20.51
CA GLN A 103 14.30 -27.42 20.50
C GLN A 103 14.92 -28.79 20.84
N PHE A 104 16.23 -28.91 20.66
CA PHE A 104 17.03 -30.14 20.93
C PHE A 104 17.84 -30.05 22.23
N ASP A 105 17.73 -28.95 22.98
CA ASP A 105 18.45 -28.70 24.23
C ASP A 105 17.71 -29.32 25.41
N ASP A 106 18.30 -30.35 25.99
CA ASP A 106 17.81 -31.05 27.20
C ASP A 106 18.19 -30.33 28.50
N LYS A 107 18.84 -29.16 28.42
CA LYS A 107 19.36 -28.32 29.51
C LYS A 107 20.59 -28.86 30.21
N GLN A 108 21.12 -30.01 29.83
CA GLN A 108 22.27 -30.63 30.41
C GLN A 108 23.36 -30.96 29.40
N THR A 109 22.99 -31.44 28.22
CA THR A 109 23.93 -31.90 27.20
C THR A 109 23.81 -31.13 25.89
N CYS A 110 24.97 -30.86 25.28
CA CYS A 110 25.00 -30.24 23.95
C CYS A 110 24.47 -31.22 22.89
N PRO A 111 23.43 -30.87 22.11
CA PRO A 111 22.86 -31.74 21.10
C PRO A 111 23.82 -32.07 19.95
N TYR A 112 24.91 -31.31 19.81
CA TYR A 112 25.90 -31.53 18.76
C TYR A 112 27.07 -32.41 19.16
N CYS A 113 27.53 -32.27 20.40
CA CYS A 113 28.76 -32.99 20.84
C CYS A 113 28.61 -33.80 22.12
N GLY A 114 27.43 -33.79 22.76
CA GLY A 114 27.15 -34.53 23.99
C GLY A 114 27.89 -34.02 25.23
N GLN A 115 28.57 -32.89 25.17
CA GLN A 115 29.23 -32.29 26.34
C GLN A 115 28.22 -31.70 27.30
N ASP A 116 28.53 -31.72 28.61
CA ASP A 116 27.73 -31.05 29.64
C ASP A 116 27.71 -29.54 29.38
N THR A 117 26.51 -28.98 29.38
CA THR A 117 26.24 -27.54 29.17
C THR A 117 25.53 -26.87 30.37
N GLY A 118 25.29 -27.64 31.45
CA GLY A 118 24.54 -27.16 32.61
C GLY A 118 25.13 -25.92 33.27
N ASP A 119 26.45 -25.80 33.30
CA ASP A 119 27.17 -24.64 33.86
C ASP A 119 27.60 -23.61 32.82
N ASN A 120 27.20 -23.76 31.55
CA ASN A 120 27.57 -22.84 30.50
C ASN A 120 26.67 -21.57 30.51
N ASN A 121 27.27 -20.44 30.89
CA ASN A 121 26.59 -19.17 30.98
C ASN A 121 25.94 -18.71 29.66
N LEU A 122 26.56 -19.06 28.50
CA LEU A 122 26.00 -18.74 27.20
C LEU A 122 24.73 -19.55 26.90
N VAL A 123 24.72 -20.86 27.27
CA VAL A 123 23.54 -21.71 27.11
C VAL A 123 22.40 -21.23 28.01
N ARG A 124 22.69 -20.85 29.26
CA ARG A 124 21.69 -20.24 30.17
C ARG A 124 21.16 -18.90 29.61
N ALA A 125 22.03 -18.09 29.03
CA ALA A 125 21.60 -16.84 28.36
C ALA A 125 20.66 -17.11 27.18
N TYR A 126 20.90 -18.15 26.39
CA TYR A 126 19.98 -18.59 25.33
C TYR A 126 18.62 -19.02 25.90
N GLN A 127 18.62 -19.76 27.02
CA GLN A 127 17.37 -20.19 27.64
C GLN A 127 16.50 -19.03 28.10
N THR A 128 17.13 -17.96 28.58
CA THR A 128 16.43 -16.76 29.01
C THR A 128 15.99 -15.89 27.80
N HIS A 129 16.86 -15.73 26.82
CA HIS A 129 16.61 -14.87 25.65
C HIS A 129 15.55 -15.47 24.72
N PHE A 130 15.65 -16.75 24.38
CA PHE A 130 14.69 -17.43 23.51
C PHE A 130 13.52 -18.05 24.29
N ASN A 131 12.80 -17.25 25.06
CA ASN A 131 11.67 -17.67 25.88
C ASN A 131 10.33 -17.60 25.11
N ALA A 132 9.21 -17.67 25.84
CA ALA A 132 7.87 -17.57 25.26
C ALA A 132 7.63 -16.23 24.55
N ALA A 133 8.12 -15.10 25.10
CA ALA A 133 8.00 -13.78 24.50
C ALA A 133 8.73 -13.67 23.16
N TYR A 134 9.94 -14.29 23.07
CA TYR A 134 10.64 -14.38 21.78
C TYR A 134 9.86 -15.19 20.74
N ASN A 135 9.28 -16.32 21.13
CA ASN A 135 8.48 -17.15 20.22
C ASN A 135 7.22 -16.41 19.74
N GLU A 136 6.59 -15.66 20.62
CA GLU A 136 5.45 -14.81 20.26
C GLU A 136 5.86 -13.68 19.30
N LEU A 137 6.98 -13.01 19.57
CA LEU A 137 7.53 -11.99 18.65
C LEU A 137 7.83 -12.61 17.29
N LYS A 138 8.45 -13.79 17.24
CA LYS A 138 8.74 -14.53 16.01
C LYS A 138 7.46 -14.84 15.21
N ALA A 139 6.38 -15.25 15.89
CA ALA A 139 5.09 -15.49 15.25
C ALA A 139 4.49 -14.19 14.67
N ARG A 140 4.53 -13.09 15.43
CA ARG A 140 4.09 -11.76 14.95
C ARG A 140 4.88 -11.30 13.70
N VAL A 141 6.19 -11.48 13.72
CA VAL A 141 7.06 -11.14 12.57
C VAL A 141 6.76 -12.02 11.36
N ALA A 142 6.46 -13.30 11.55
CA ALA A 142 6.06 -14.21 10.47
C ALA A 142 4.72 -13.75 9.83
N THR A 143 3.76 -13.36 10.65
CA THR A 143 2.49 -12.77 10.19
C THR A 143 2.71 -11.45 9.45
N LEU A 144 3.53 -10.54 9.99
CA LEU A 144 3.88 -9.29 9.35
C LEU A 144 4.46 -9.51 7.95
N HIS A 145 5.39 -10.48 7.81
CA HIS A 145 5.95 -10.82 6.51
C HIS A 145 4.89 -11.34 5.53
N SER A 146 4.05 -12.30 5.95
CA SER A 146 3.04 -12.89 5.07
C SER A 146 1.98 -11.87 4.63
N THR A 147 1.50 -11.01 5.53
CA THR A 147 0.52 -9.97 5.19
C THR A 147 1.12 -8.91 4.29
N SER A 148 2.39 -8.54 4.49
CA SER A 148 3.10 -7.59 3.63
C SER A 148 3.28 -8.12 2.20
N VAL A 149 3.62 -9.40 2.06
CA VAL A 149 3.74 -10.07 0.74
C VAL A 149 2.40 -10.10 0.03
N SER A 150 1.33 -10.52 0.72
CA SER A 150 -0.01 -10.60 0.12
C SER A 150 -0.60 -9.23 -0.22
N GLY A 151 -0.26 -8.18 0.53
CA GLY A 151 -0.72 -6.80 0.30
C GLY A 151 -0.01 -6.09 -0.85
N THR A 152 1.07 -6.65 -1.40
CA THR A 152 1.89 -6.03 -2.46
C THR A 152 1.95 -6.87 -3.74
N VAL A 153 0.94 -7.69 -4.01
CA VAL A 153 0.88 -8.54 -5.20
C VAL A 153 0.74 -7.70 -6.46
N LEU A 154 1.59 -7.95 -7.46
CA LEU A 154 1.63 -7.14 -8.70
C LEU A 154 0.35 -7.25 -9.55
N SER A 155 -0.44 -8.33 -9.42
CA SER A 155 -1.72 -8.48 -10.11
C SER A 155 -2.75 -7.39 -9.74
N ILE A 156 -2.55 -6.67 -8.63
CA ILE A 156 -3.43 -5.55 -8.25
C ILE A 156 -3.42 -4.44 -9.31
N VAL A 157 -2.30 -4.26 -10.03
CA VAL A 157 -2.18 -3.27 -11.11
C VAL A 157 -3.06 -3.66 -12.30
N ASP A 158 -3.07 -4.95 -12.65
CA ASP A 158 -3.89 -5.47 -13.74
C ASP A 158 -5.38 -5.36 -13.40
N ASP A 159 -5.74 -5.65 -12.15
CA ASP A 159 -7.12 -5.50 -11.66
C ASP A 159 -7.59 -4.04 -11.70
N ILE A 160 -6.72 -3.09 -11.31
CA ILE A 160 -7.02 -1.65 -11.37
C ILE A 160 -7.17 -1.20 -12.84
N ALA A 161 -6.23 -1.57 -13.72
CA ALA A 161 -6.29 -1.26 -15.14
C ALA A 161 -7.62 -1.74 -15.75
N HIS A 162 -7.98 -2.99 -15.50
CA HIS A 162 -9.25 -3.56 -15.98
C HIS A 162 -10.47 -2.79 -15.46
N ARG A 163 -10.48 -2.42 -14.18
CA ARG A 163 -11.59 -1.61 -13.59
C ARG A 163 -11.68 -0.23 -14.21
N ILE A 164 -10.54 0.42 -14.48
CA ILE A 164 -10.48 1.73 -15.16
C ILE A 164 -11.03 1.61 -16.58
N ASP A 165 -10.63 0.58 -17.33
CA ASP A 165 -11.13 0.33 -18.69
C ASP A 165 -12.65 0.13 -18.69
N MET A 166 -13.16 -0.69 -17.77
CA MET A 166 -14.60 -0.92 -17.62
C MET A 166 -15.36 0.34 -17.23
N ALA A 167 -14.81 1.14 -16.31
CA ALA A 167 -15.43 2.42 -15.91
C ALA A 167 -15.42 3.42 -17.07
N SER A 168 -14.32 3.50 -17.82
CA SER A 168 -14.16 4.36 -18.99
C SER A 168 -15.14 3.98 -20.10
N ALA A 169 -15.30 2.68 -20.39
CA ALA A 169 -16.26 2.21 -21.36
C ALA A 169 -17.72 2.56 -20.99
N LYS A 170 -18.08 2.42 -19.72
CA LYS A 170 -19.39 2.84 -19.22
C LYS A 170 -19.56 4.35 -19.27
N ALA A 171 -18.52 5.12 -18.93
CA ALA A 171 -18.54 6.57 -18.97
C ALA A 171 -18.71 7.09 -20.42
N ALA A 172 -18.09 6.44 -21.40
CA ALA A 172 -18.19 6.82 -22.80
C ALA A 172 -19.65 6.86 -23.31
N ALA A 173 -20.54 6.03 -22.76
CA ALA A 173 -21.97 6.06 -23.08
C ALA A 173 -22.67 7.40 -22.69
N TRP A 174 -22.03 8.20 -21.84
CA TRP A 174 -22.53 9.51 -21.41
C TRP A 174 -21.94 10.67 -22.21
N GLY A 175 -20.94 10.41 -23.08
CA GLY A 175 -20.19 11.42 -23.82
C GLY A 175 -21.04 12.31 -24.75
N GLU A 176 -22.23 11.83 -25.16
CA GLU A 176 -23.18 12.62 -25.92
C GLU A 176 -23.90 13.71 -25.09
N LEU A 177 -23.99 13.48 -23.77
CA LEU A 177 -24.75 14.33 -22.85
C LEU A 177 -23.84 15.27 -22.05
N VAL A 178 -22.67 14.78 -21.66
CA VAL A 178 -21.70 15.52 -20.83
C VAL A 178 -20.29 15.29 -21.35
N LYS A 179 -19.43 16.29 -21.17
CA LYS A 179 -18.01 16.16 -21.47
C LYS A 179 -17.38 15.24 -20.43
N ILE A 180 -16.93 14.06 -20.86
CA ILE A 180 -16.24 13.11 -20.00
C ILE A 180 -14.75 13.47 -19.96
N PRO A 181 -14.15 13.68 -18.79
CA PRO A 181 -12.70 13.82 -18.67
C PRO A 181 -12.01 12.51 -19.08
N GLN A 182 -10.89 12.63 -19.76
CA GLN A 182 -10.08 11.47 -20.12
C GLN A 182 -9.34 10.99 -18.88
N ILE A 183 -9.53 9.72 -18.53
CA ILE A 183 -8.80 9.08 -17.45
C ILE A 183 -7.53 8.48 -18.05
N THR A 184 -6.37 8.85 -17.51
CA THR A 184 -5.08 8.29 -17.91
C THR A 184 -4.54 7.48 -16.73
N PHE A 185 -4.17 6.23 -16.98
CA PHE A 185 -3.52 5.35 -16.02
C PHE A 185 -2.30 4.70 -16.66
N ASP A 186 -1.13 4.94 -16.09
CA ASP A 186 0.12 4.34 -16.55
C ASP A 186 0.39 3.06 -15.75
N ALA A 187 -0.12 1.94 -16.27
CA ALA A 187 0.03 0.63 -15.65
C ALA A 187 1.50 0.18 -15.54
N ASP A 188 2.35 0.58 -16.51
CA ASP A 188 3.76 0.18 -16.51
C ASP A 188 4.56 0.95 -15.47
N ALA A 189 4.36 2.27 -15.34
CA ALA A 189 4.96 3.06 -14.29
C ALA A 189 4.50 2.59 -12.91
N THR A 190 3.20 2.35 -12.72
CA THR A 190 2.64 1.84 -11.46
C THR A 190 3.18 0.45 -11.11
N ARG A 191 3.29 -0.46 -12.08
CA ARG A 191 3.87 -1.80 -11.87
C ARG A 191 5.33 -1.73 -11.45
N LYS A 192 6.11 -0.82 -12.05
CA LYS A 192 7.51 -0.59 -11.69
C LYS A 192 7.65 -0.03 -10.27
N ALA A 193 6.82 0.94 -9.89
CA ALA A 193 6.79 1.50 -8.54
C ALA A 193 6.43 0.42 -7.51
N LEU A 194 5.34 -0.34 -7.73
CA LEU A 194 4.90 -1.42 -6.86
C LEU A 194 5.96 -2.53 -6.74
N SER A 195 6.64 -2.89 -7.83
CA SER A 195 7.73 -3.88 -7.79
C SER A 195 8.90 -3.40 -6.93
N SER A 196 9.26 -2.11 -7.04
CA SER A 196 10.31 -1.50 -6.20
C SER A 196 9.91 -1.46 -4.74
N PHE A 197 8.64 -1.13 -4.45
CA PHE A 197 8.06 -1.17 -3.11
C PHE A 197 8.09 -2.58 -2.54
N GLN A 198 7.59 -3.57 -3.29
CA GLN A 198 7.57 -4.98 -2.89
C GLN A 198 8.97 -5.50 -2.56
N ALA A 199 9.97 -5.21 -3.42
CA ALA A 199 11.35 -5.65 -3.19
C ALA A 199 11.91 -5.09 -1.88
N MET A 200 11.65 -3.81 -1.57
CA MET A 200 12.08 -3.18 -0.32
C MET A 200 11.39 -3.80 0.90
N ILE A 201 10.09 -4.03 0.84
CA ILE A 201 9.32 -4.65 1.93
C ILE A 201 9.75 -6.09 2.17
N LEU A 202 10.01 -6.85 1.12
CA LEU A 202 10.53 -8.21 1.21
C LEU A 202 11.89 -8.25 1.90
N ASP A 203 12.83 -7.37 1.52
CA ASP A 203 14.14 -7.30 2.17
C ASP A 203 14.00 -7.00 3.67
N LEU A 204 13.26 -5.95 4.04
CA LEU A 204 13.07 -5.55 5.43
C LEU A 204 12.41 -6.65 6.26
N THR A 205 11.36 -7.27 5.76
CA THR A 205 10.64 -8.31 6.50
C THR A 205 11.42 -9.62 6.57
N GLN A 206 12.22 -9.97 5.57
CA GLN A 206 13.12 -11.12 5.62
C GLN A 206 14.25 -10.92 6.63
N ARG A 207 14.86 -9.73 6.67
CA ARG A 207 15.86 -9.37 7.69
C ARG A 207 15.24 -9.43 9.08
N LYS A 208 14.03 -8.92 9.25
CA LYS A 208 13.29 -9.02 10.52
C LYS A 208 13.00 -10.47 10.93
N LYS A 209 12.65 -11.34 9.99
CA LYS A 209 12.50 -12.79 10.26
C LYS A 209 13.81 -13.45 10.67
N ALA A 210 14.94 -13.01 10.12
CA ALA A 210 16.24 -13.55 10.48
C ALA A 210 16.68 -13.13 11.89
N SER A 211 16.34 -11.90 12.30
CA SER A 211 16.66 -11.34 13.62
C SER A 211 15.41 -10.69 14.25
N PRO A 212 14.46 -11.47 14.75
CA PRO A 212 13.18 -10.96 15.25
C PRO A 212 13.30 -9.95 16.38
N ALA A 213 14.28 -10.09 17.26
CA ALA A 213 14.49 -9.20 18.41
C ALA A 213 15.17 -7.87 18.04
N GLU A 214 15.79 -7.77 16.86
CA GLU A 214 16.46 -6.55 16.44
C GLU A 214 15.43 -5.56 15.83
N PRO A 215 15.37 -4.32 16.33
CA PRO A 215 14.52 -3.30 15.71
C PRO A 215 15.07 -2.91 14.34
N LEU A 216 14.21 -2.90 13.35
CA LEU A 216 14.51 -2.53 11.96
C LEU A 216 13.57 -1.44 11.47
N GLY A 217 13.89 -0.85 10.34
CA GLY A 217 13.05 0.16 9.71
C GLY A 217 13.38 1.57 10.17
N SER A 218 14.43 2.15 9.58
CA SER A 218 14.80 3.55 9.82
C SER A 218 13.74 4.52 9.30
N SER A 219 13.72 5.75 9.85
CA SER A 219 12.85 6.82 9.35
C SER A 219 13.09 7.13 7.87
N ALA A 220 14.34 6.99 7.38
CA ALA A 220 14.66 7.19 5.97
C ALA A 220 14.01 6.10 5.08
N GLU A 221 14.05 4.83 5.51
CA GLU A 221 13.38 3.72 4.81
C GLU A 221 11.87 3.89 4.82
N LYS A 222 11.28 4.31 5.94
CA LYS A 222 9.86 4.61 6.06
C LYS A 222 9.42 5.71 5.09
N ASN A 223 10.15 6.83 5.08
CA ASN A 223 9.87 7.93 4.16
C ASN A 223 10.00 7.51 2.69
N LYS A 224 11.01 6.69 2.38
CA LYS A 224 11.17 6.13 1.04
C LYS A 224 9.99 5.23 0.65
N ALA A 225 9.49 4.41 1.58
CA ALA A 225 8.31 3.57 1.37
C ALA A 225 7.09 4.42 1.01
N HIS A 226 6.81 5.48 1.78
CA HIS A 226 5.72 6.41 1.49
C HIS A 226 5.87 7.08 0.12
N MET A 227 7.07 7.55 -0.23
CA MET A 227 7.31 8.18 -1.54
C MET A 227 7.05 7.22 -2.72
N ILE A 228 7.46 5.96 -2.60
CA ILE A 228 7.25 4.97 -3.66
C ILE A 228 5.76 4.61 -3.77
N TRP A 229 5.07 4.48 -2.63
CA TRP A 229 3.64 4.14 -2.61
C TRP A 229 2.75 5.24 -3.20
N GLN A 230 3.19 6.50 -3.15
CA GLN A 230 2.46 7.64 -3.69
C GLN A 230 2.67 7.87 -5.21
N GLN A 231 3.56 7.13 -5.85
CA GLN A 231 3.80 7.16 -7.30
C GLN A 231 2.79 6.31 -8.06
#